data_b4f9095e5fb2743d03537ffdcd708aaa
#
_entry.id   b4f9095e5fb2743d03537ffdcd708aaa
#
_cell.length_a   1.000
_cell.length_b   1.000
_cell.length_c   1.000
_cell.angle_alpha   90.00
_cell.angle_beta   90.00
_cell.angle_gamma   90.00
#
_symmetry.space_group_name_H-M   'P 1'
#
loop_
_entity.id
_entity.type
_entity.pdbx_description
1 polymer ?
#
loop_
_entity_poly.entity_id
_entity_poly.type
_entity_poly.pdbx_seq_one_letter_code
_entity_poly.pdbx_strand_id
1 'polypeptide(L)'
;DLKRIEDHLLDHEGVADIGTFIGAGAPRFYLPVDPELPWASFGQLIVNTKTFGDVDGLMGELRPWLDEQFPGSLVRLRKYTVGPGDTWPFELRITGPANADREILRRLGEEGMAILASSPFSTDIRTDMRNPVPRVDVEYDQERGRWAAVTRANVAAATKRAYDGEIVGLYRDG
;
A
#
# COMPACT_ATOMS: atom_id res chain seq x y z
N ASP A 1 -4.55 4.92 -10.98
CA ASP A 1 -4.19 6.10 -10.20
C ASP A 1 -2.69 6.40 -10.30
N LEU A 2 -1.78 5.44 -10.01
CA LEU A 2 -0.33 5.68 -9.95
C LEU A 2 0.24 6.28 -11.23
N LYS A 3 -0.18 5.76 -12.40
CA LYS A 3 0.24 6.30 -13.71
C LYS A 3 -0.14 7.77 -13.90
N ARG A 4 -1.33 8.18 -13.45
CA ARG A 4 -1.75 9.60 -13.54
C ARG A 4 -0.89 10.50 -12.64
N ILE A 5 -0.47 9.99 -11.47
CA ILE A 5 0.43 10.73 -10.57
C ILE A 5 1.82 10.84 -11.22
N GLU A 6 2.31 9.77 -11.79
CA GLU A 6 3.60 9.74 -12.50
C GLU A 6 3.61 10.74 -13.66
N ASP A 7 2.60 10.70 -14.52
CA ASP A 7 2.49 11.60 -15.67
C ASP A 7 2.45 13.07 -15.22
N HIS A 8 1.67 13.38 -14.19
CA HIS A 8 1.60 14.74 -13.63
C HIS A 8 2.96 15.22 -13.08
N LEU A 9 3.68 14.33 -12.41
CA LEU A 9 5.00 14.66 -11.86
C LEU A 9 6.08 14.80 -12.93
N LEU A 10 6.03 14.01 -14.00
CA LEU A 10 6.99 14.11 -15.11
C LEU A 10 6.86 15.43 -15.87
N ASP A 11 5.68 16.01 -15.89
CA ASP A 11 5.43 17.33 -16.51
C ASP A 11 5.91 18.50 -15.62
N HIS A 12 6.30 18.24 -14.36
CA HIS A 12 6.72 19.29 -13.42
C HIS A 12 8.20 19.67 -13.63
N GLU A 13 8.47 20.97 -13.81
CA GLU A 13 9.82 21.48 -14.11
C GLU A 13 10.88 21.12 -13.05
N GLY A 14 10.50 20.98 -11.78
CA GLY A 14 11.38 20.65 -10.66
C GLY A 14 11.77 19.18 -10.57
N VAL A 15 11.11 18.28 -11.32
CA VAL A 15 11.37 16.85 -11.31
C VAL A 15 12.46 16.49 -12.31
N ALA A 16 13.39 15.63 -11.88
CA ALA A 16 14.48 15.12 -12.71
C ALA A 16 14.15 13.74 -13.27
N ASP A 17 13.73 12.82 -12.41
CA ASP A 17 13.33 11.46 -12.77
C ASP A 17 12.41 10.83 -11.71
N ILE A 18 11.75 9.74 -12.07
CA ILE A 18 10.83 9.03 -11.20
C ILE A 18 11.06 7.52 -11.33
N GLY A 19 11.17 6.85 -10.19
CA GLY A 19 11.09 5.39 -10.10
C GLY A 19 9.72 4.96 -9.60
N THR A 20 8.97 4.20 -10.40
CA THR A 20 7.60 3.75 -10.06
C THR A 20 7.57 2.26 -9.74
N PHE A 21 7.01 1.92 -8.59
CA PHE A 21 6.86 0.56 -8.07
C PHE A 21 5.40 0.25 -7.83
N ILE A 22 4.92 -0.88 -8.36
CA ILE A 22 3.50 -1.29 -8.27
C ILE A 22 3.41 -2.65 -7.57
N GLY A 23 2.53 -2.74 -6.58
CA GLY A 23 2.30 -3.97 -5.83
C GLY A 23 3.35 -4.29 -4.77
N ALA A 24 4.39 -3.48 -4.64
CA ALA A 24 5.43 -3.59 -3.62
C ALA A 24 6.15 -2.26 -3.46
N GLY A 25 6.89 -2.09 -2.37
CA GLY A 25 7.83 -0.98 -2.23
C GLY A 25 9.08 -1.15 -3.08
N ALA A 26 9.83 -0.07 -3.27
CA ALA A 26 11.14 -0.11 -3.88
C ALA A 26 12.07 -1.06 -3.12
N PRO A 27 13.05 -1.69 -3.79
CA PRO A 27 14.13 -2.37 -3.10
C PRO A 27 14.82 -1.43 -2.09
N ARG A 28 15.39 -1.98 -1.04
CA ARG A 28 16.05 -1.16 -0.02
C ARG A 28 17.24 -0.39 -0.63
N PHE A 29 17.07 0.89 -0.86
CA PHE A 29 18.11 1.79 -1.36
C PHE A 29 18.58 2.81 -0.31
N TYR A 30 17.84 2.92 0.80
CA TYR A 30 18.12 3.85 1.88
C TYR A 30 17.96 3.16 3.23
N LEU A 31 19.03 3.13 4.04
CA LEU A 31 19.13 2.32 5.24
C LEU A 31 18.01 2.52 6.28
N PRO A 32 17.61 3.77 6.60
CA PRO A 32 16.55 4.04 7.59
C PRO A 32 15.13 3.67 7.13
N VAL A 33 14.95 3.22 5.90
CA VAL A 33 13.62 2.89 5.37
C VAL A 33 13.52 1.41 5.08
N ASP A 34 12.62 0.74 5.77
CA ASP A 34 12.28 -0.63 5.43
C ASP A 34 11.35 -0.64 4.21
N PRO A 35 11.63 -1.51 3.21
CA PRO A 35 10.75 -1.69 2.06
C PRO A 35 9.36 -2.13 2.49
N GLU A 36 8.34 -1.57 1.86
CA GLU A 36 6.97 -2.06 2.05
C GLU A 36 6.83 -3.46 1.45
N LEU A 37 6.19 -4.34 2.19
CA LEU A 37 5.93 -5.72 1.76
C LEU A 37 4.98 -5.73 0.54
N PRO A 38 5.03 -6.78 -0.29
CA PRO A 38 4.14 -6.92 -1.43
C PRO A 38 2.66 -6.80 -1.05
N TRP A 39 1.94 -5.92 -1.74
CA TRP A 39 0.54 -5.65 -1.53
C TRP A 39 -0.12 -5.15 -2.82
N ALA A 40 -1.14 -5.84 -3.31
CA ALA A 40 -1.71 -5.59 -4.64
C ALA A 40 -2.23 -4.16 -4.85
N SER A 41 -2.71 -3.49 -3.80
CA SER A 41 -3.20 -2.10 -3.86
C SER A 41 -2.16 -1.07 -3.41
N PHE A 42 -0.89 -1.45 -3.30
CA PHE A 42 0.20 -0.55 -2.95
C PHE A 42 0.93 -0.05 -4.20
N GLY A 43 1.33 1.21 -4.16
CA GLY A 43 2.23 1.79 -5.14
C GLY A 43 3.16 2.81 -4.50
N GLN A 44 4.35 2.91 -5.00
CA GLN A 44 5.36 3.86 -4.54
C GLN A 44 6.01 4.55 -5.72
N LEU A 45 6.15 5.87 -5.61
CA LEU A 45 6.96 6.68 -6.51
C LEU A 45 8.15 7.21 -5.72
N ILE A 46 9.34 7.05 -6.26
CA ILE A 46 10.54 7.72 -5.79
C ILE A 46 10.83 8.84 -6.77
N VAL A 47 10.69 10.06 -6.31
CA VAL A 47 10.81 11.25 -7.13
C VAL A 47 12.13 11.93 -6.81
N ASN A 48 12.97 12.06 -7.82
CA ASN A 48 14.19 12.85 -7.74
C ASN A 48 13.92 14.24 -8.29
N THR A 49 14.16 15.25 -7.48
CA THR A 49 14.08 16.66 -7.89
C THR A 49 15.43 17.14 -8.44
N LYS A 50 15.43 18.16 -9.28
CA LYS A 50 16.64 18.75 -9.85
C LYS A 50 17.56 19.31 -8.79
N THR A 51 16.97 19.93 -7.76
CA THR A 51 17.71 20.41 -6.60
C THR A 51 17.03 20.00 -5.30
N PHE A 52 17.78 19.91 -4.20
CA PHE A 52 17.21 19.61 -2.89
C PHE A 52 16.21 20.69 -2.40
N GLY A 53 16.40 21.94 -2.85
CA GLY A 53 15.52 23.05 -2.51
C GLY A 53 14.12 22.92 -3.12
N ASP A 54 13.98 22.20 -4.22
CA ASP A 54 12.69 22.04 -4.92
C ASP A 54 11.74 21.08 -4.18
N VAL A 55 12.26 20.23 -3.29
CA VAL A 55 11.46 19.17 -2.62
C VAL A 55 10.29 19.74 -1.83
N ASP A 56 10.54 20.75 -1.01
CA ASP A 56 9.51 21.29 -0.11
C ASP A 56 8.40 22.04 -0.89
N GLY A 57 8.80 22.76 -1.97
CA GLY A 57 7.88 23.41 -2.89
C GLY A 57 6.98 22.37 -3.58
N LEU A 58 7.59 21.36 -4.20
CA LEU A 58 6.87 20.28 -4.87
C LEU A 58 5.92 19.53 -3.92
N MET A 59 6.34 19.23 -2.70
CA MET A 59 5.48 18.58 -1.70
C MET A 59 4.27 19.45 -1.32
N GLY A 60 4.49 20.77 -1.20
CA GLY A 60 3.41 21.74 -0.90
C GLY A 60 2.36 21.84 -2.01
N GLU A 61 2.78 21.76 -3.27
CA GLU A 61 1.90 21.77 -4.44
C GLU A 61 1.17 20.44 -4.63
N LEU A 62 1.87 19.34 -4.42
CA LEU A 62 1.31 18.00 -4.62
C LEU A 62 0.25 17.63 -3.58
N ARG A 63 0.39 18.03 -2.32
CA ARG A 63 -0.54 17.64 -1.26
C ARG A 63 -2.00 17.96 -1.61
N PRO A 64 -2.38 19.22 -1.87
CA PRO A 64 -3.76 19.54 -2.19
C PRO A 64 -4.24 18.88 -3.49
N TRP A 65 -3.38 18.77 -4.48
CA TRP A 65 -3.72 18.12 -5.74
C TRP A 65 -4.03 16.62 -5.56
N LEU A 66 -3.22 15.91 -4.76
CA LEU A 66 -3.45 14.49 -4.46
C LEU A 66 -4.73 14.27 -3.67
N ASP A 67 -5.00 15.10 -2.67
CA ASP A 67 -6.20 15.02 -1.84
C ASP A 67 -7.47 15.26 -2.68
N GLU A 68 -7.41 16.17 -3.65
CA GLU A 68 -8.52 16.46 -4.57
C GLU A 68 -8.72 15.36 -5.61
N GLN A 69 -7.64 14.91 -6.27
CA GLN A 69 -7.72 13.98 -7.39
C GLN A 69 -7.89 12.51 -6.97
N PHE A 70 -7.46 12.16 -5.76
CA PHE A 70 -7.45 10.76 -5.26
C PHE A 70 -8.04 10.63 -3.86
N PRO A 71 -9.29 11.11 -3.61
CA PRO A 71 -9.90 11.09 -2.27
C PRO A 71 -10.10 9.69 -1.70
N GLY A 72 -10.07 8.65 -2.55
CA GLY A 72 -10.17 7.24 -2.13
C GLY A 72 -8.82 6.57 -1.87
N SER A 73 -7.71 7.30 -2.02
CA SER A 73 -6.36 6.77 -1.86
C SER A 73 -5.66 7.39 -0.65
N LEU A 74 -5.01 6.56 0.15
CA LEU A 74 -4.14 7.02 1.23
C LEU A 74 -2.77 7.37 0.62
N VAL A 75 -2.55 8.65 0.29
CA VAL A 75 -1.28 9.10 -0.28
C VAL A 75 -0.42 9.73 0.81
N ARG A 76 0.83 9.27 0.90
CA ARG A 76 1.83 9.83 1.79
C ARG A 76 2.97 10.46 1.00
N LEU A 77 3.23 11.73 1.26
CA LEU A 77 4.43 12.42 0.80
C LEU A 77 5.51 12.33 1.88
N ARG A 78 6.69 11.89 1.49
CA ARG A 78 7.82 11.76 2.41
C ARG A 78 9.09 12.31 1.79
N LYS A 79 9.73 13.23 2.50
CA LYS A 79 11.08 13.70 2.19
C LYS A 79 12.10 12.78 2.85
N TYR A 80 13.09 12.32 2.11
CA TYR A 80 14.23 11.62 2.68
C TYR A 80 15.23 12.63 3.24
N THR A 81 15.68 12.39 4.46
CA THR A 81 16.66 13.24 5.15
C THR A 81 17.90 12.42 5.49
N VAL A 82 19.05 13.07 5.55
CA VAL A 82 20.30 12.39 5.94
C VAL A 82 20.27 12.10 7.44
N GLY A 83 20.52 10.86 7.80
CA GLY A 83 20.59 10.40 9.18
C GLY A 83 19.43 9.48 9.61
N PRO A 84 19.49 8.91 10.83
CA PRO A 84 18.42 8.12 11.40
C PRO A 84 17.23 9.06 11.68
N GLY A 85 16.17 8.90 10.90
CA GLY A 85 14.90 9.58 11.15
C GLY A 85 13.84 8.58 11.54
N ASP A 86 13.07 8.89 12.58
CA ASP A 86 11.91 8.09 12.91
C ASP A 86 10.89 8.15 11.78
N THR A 87 10.52 6.99 11.30
CA THR A 87 9.51 6.88 10.25
C THR A 87 8.17 7.42 10.74
N TRP A 88 7.91 7.23 12.03
CA TRP A 88 6.71 7.67 12.74
C TRP A 88 7.13 8.32 14.05
N PRO A 89 7.08 9.65 14.17
CA PRO A 89 7.41 10.34 15.42
C PRO A 89 6.43 10.02 16.55
N PHE A 90 5.22 9.57 16.22
CA PHE A 90 4.22 9.15 17.18
C PHE A 90 3.54 7.86 16.73
N GLU A 91 3.43 6.89 17.63
CA GLU A 91 2.71 5.64 17.43
C GLU A 91 1.75 5.39 18.59
N LEU A 92 0.47 5.19 18.29
CA LEU A 92 -0.52 4.68 19.22
C LEU A 92 -0.68 3.18 19.01
N ARG A 93 -0.29 2.36 19.99
CA ARG A 93 -0.43 0.90 19.92
C ARG A 93 -1.62 0.43 20.74
N ILE A 94 -2.57 -0.23 20.08
CA ILE A 94 -3.74 -0.84 20.70
C ILE A 94 -3.53 -2.35 20.68
N THR A 95 -3.49 -2.97 21.87
CA THR A 95 -3.27 -4.41 22.01
C THR A 95 -4.44 -5.07 22.73
N GLY A 96 -4.67 -6.32 22.42
CA GLY A 96 -5.68 -7.16 23.05
C GLY A 96 -5.17 -8.58 23.30
N PRO A 97 -5.93 -9.42 24.01
CA PRO A 97 -5.60 -10.83 24.16
C PRO A 97 -5.54 -11.55 22.81
N ALA A 98 -4.90 -12.73 22.74
CA ALA A 98 -4.70 -13.46 21.49
C ALA A 98 -6.00 -13.80 20.75
N ASN A 99 -7.11 -13.88 21.45
CA ASN A 99 -8.46 -14.13 20.93
C ASN A 99 -9.30 -12.84 20.80
N ALA A 100 -8.68 -11.65 20.85
CA ALA A 100 -9.39 -10.40 20.67
C ALA A 100 -10.09 -10.35 19.33
N ASP A 101 -11.31 -9.83 19.32
CA ASP A 101 -12.05 -9.58 18.09
C ASP A 101 -11.34 -8.46 17.30
N ARG A 102 -10.97 -8.79 16.06
CA ARG A 102 -10.30 -7.84 15.15
C ARG A 102 -11.15 -6.63 14.83
N GLU A 103 -12.48 -6.79 14.80
CA GLU A 103 -13.40 -5.69 14.53
C GLU A 103 -13.41 -4.67 15.66
N ILE A 104 -13.31 -5.14 16.92
CA ILE A 104 -13.17 -4.26 18.08
C ILE A 104 -11.85 -3.49 18.01
N LEU A 105 -10.73 -4.17 17.67
CA LEU A 105 -9.44 -3.51 17.53
C LEU A 105 -9.44 -2.48 16.41
N ARG A 106 -10.09 -2.80 15.27
CA ARG A 106 -10.26 -1.87 14.16
C ARG A 106 -11.00 -0.62 14.57
N ARG A 107 -12.16 -0.78 15.21
CA ARG A 107 -12.98 0.33 15.70
C ARG A 107 -12.20 1.23 16.66
N LEU A 108 -11.49 0.64 17.63
CA LEU A 108 -10.64 1.40 18.55
C LEU A 108 -9.52 2.15 17.82
N GLY A 109 -8.95 1.55 16.78
CA GLY A 109 -7.98 2.20 15.90
C GLY A 109 -8.57 3.40 15.17
N GLU A 110 -9.79 3.26 14.63
CA GLU A 110 -10.52 4.34 13.96
C GLU A 110 -10.88 5.48 14.93
N GLU A 111 -11.32 5.16 16.13
CA GLU A 111 -11.54 6.14 17.20
C GLU A 111 -10.25 6.89 17.56
N GLY A 112 -9.13 6.17 17.69
CA GLY A 112 -7.81 6.77 17.91
C GLY A 112 -7.38 7.69 16.78
N MET A 113 -7.58 7.28 15.52
CA MET A 113 -7.30 8.13 14.37
C MET A 113 -8.17 9.40 14.35
N ALA A 114 -9.46 9.29 14.70
CA ALA A 114 -10.35 10.45 14.76
C ALA A 114 -9.92 11.46 15.84
N ILE A 115 -9.46 10.96 17.00
CA ILE A 115 -8.91 11.82 18.06
C ILE A 115 -7.64 12.54 17.57
N LEU A 116 -6.72 11.82 16.93
CA LEU A 116 -5.52 12.43 16.36
C LEU A 116 -5.85 13.45 15.28
N ALA A 117 -6.81 13.16 14.42
CA ALA A 117 -7.24 14.06 13.34
C ALA A 117 -7.88 15.36 13.86
N SER A 118 -8.38 15.39 15.09
CA SER A 118 -8.89 16.61 15.71
C SER A 118 -7.78 17.60 16.11
N SER A 119 -6.52 17.16 16.12
CA SER A 119 -5.38 18.01 16.42
C SER A 119 -4.85 18.70 15.14
N PRO A 120 -4.65 20.03 15.15
CA PRO A 120 -4.09 20.72 14.01
C PRO A 120 -2.61 20.43 13.76
N PHE A 121 -1.96 19.72 14.68
CA PHE A 121 -0.54 19.33 14.58
C PHE A 121 -0.33 17.91 14.06
N SER A 122 -1.41 17.15 13.83
CA SER A 122 -1.34 15.78 13.34
C SER A 122 -1.56 15.73 11.84
N THR A 123 -0.63 15.13 11.12
CA THR A 123 -0.71 14.90 9.67
C THR A 123 -0.37 13.44 9.36
N ASP A 124 -0.77 12.95 8.19
CA ASP A 124 -0.48 11.59 7.71
C ASP A 124 -0.89 10.47 8.69
N ILE A 125 -2.06 10.62 9.32
CA ILE A 125 -2.59 9.66 10.29
C ILE A 125 -3.02 8.40 9.55
N ARG A 126 -2.52 7.25 9.97
CA ARG A 126 -2.88 5.96 9.37
C ARG A 126 -2.90 4.83 10.40
N THR A 127 -3.52 3.73 10.02
CA THR A 127 -3.46 2.46 10.75
C THR A 127 -2.66 1.43 9.95
N ASP A 128 -1.98 0.51 10.64
CA ASP A 128 -1.32 -0.66 10.06
C ASP A 128 -2.31 -1.79 9.72
N MET A 129 -3.56 -1.70 10.16
CA MET A 129 -4.61 -2.70 9.87
C MET A 129 -5.07 -2.73 8.42
N ARG A 130 -4.56 -1.86 7.56
CA ARG A 130 -4.88 -1.77 6.12
C ARG A 130 -6.39 -1.82 5.81
N ASN A 131 -6.77 -1.38 4.63
CA ASN A 131 -8.18 -1.43 4.23
C ASN A 131 -8.66 -2.86 4.02
N PRO A 132 -9.93 -3.17 4.34
CA PRO A 132 -10.54 -4.44 3.99
C PRO A 132 -10.46 -4.67 2.48
N VAL A 133 -10.10 -5.89 2.09
CA VAL A 133 -10.10 -6.31 0.69
C VAL A 133 -11.20 -7.34 0.47
N PRO A 134 -11.84 -7.34 -0.70
CA PRO A 134 -12.78 -8.39 -1.06
C PRO A 134 -12.10 -9.77 -1.00
N ARG A 135 -12.75 -10.72 -0.36
CA ARG A 135 -12.32 -12.11 -0.31
C ARG A 135 -13.35 -12.98 -1.02
N VAL A 136 -12.89 -13.85 -1.88
CA VAL A 136 -13.74 -14.86 -2.50
C VAL A 136 -13.66 -16.14 -1.67
N ASP A 137 -14.75 -16.50 -1.02
CA ASP A 137 -14.89 -17.77 -0.33
C ASP A 137 -15.61 -18.76 -1.24
N VAL A 138 -14.94 -19.82 -1.62
CA VAL A 138 -15.49 -20.83 -2.50
C VAL A 138 -16.13 -21.94 -1.66
N GLU A 139 -17.45 -22.07 -1.76
CA GLU A 139 -18.20 -23.17 -1.14
C GLU A 139 -18.07 -24.43 -2.01
N TYR A 140 -17.44 -25.45 -1.45
CA TYR A 140 -17.31 -26.73 -2.11
C TYR A 140 -18.39 -27.71 -1.68
N ASP A 141 -19.30 -28.04 -2.62
CA ASP A 141 -20.29 -29.11 -2.46
C ASP A 141 -19.62 -30.47 -2.62
N GLN A 142 -19.49 -31.21 -1.53
CA GLN A 142 -18.79 -32.48 -1.49
C GLN A 142 -19.53 -33.58 -2.25
N GLU A 143 -20.86 -33.57 -2.31
CA GLU A 143 -21.65 -34.58 -3.04
C GLU A 143 -21.47 -34.37 -4.54
N ARG A 144 -21.68 -33.16 -5.02
CA ARG A 144 -21.46 -32.81 -6.43
C ARG A 144 -19.99 -33.04 -6.85
N GLY A 145 -19.05 -32.71 -5.99
CA GLY A 145 -17.63 -32.95 -6.24
C GLY A 145 -17.31 -34.44 -6.42
N ARG A 146 -17.89 -35.30 -5.61
CA ARG A 146 -17.73 -36.78 -5.77
C ARG A 146 -18.32 -37.28 -7.11
N TRP A 147 -19.52 -36.83 -7.45
CA TRP A 147 -20.16 -37.20 -8.71
C TRP A 147 -19.38 -36.76 -9.94
N ALA A 148 -18.79 -35.55 -9.89
CA ALA A 148 -18.01 -34.98 -10.97
C ALA A 148 -16.53 -35.37 -10.95
N ALA A 149 -16.08 -36.18 -9.99
CA ALA A 149 -14.67 -36.52 -9.75
C ALA A 149 -13.77 -35.25 -9.54
N VAL A 150 -14.35 -34.18 -8.99
CA VAL A 150 -13.64 -32.92 -8.69
C VAL A 150 -13.34 -32.87 -7.21
N THR A 151 -12.07 -32.68 -6.85
CA THR A 151 -11.64 -32.59 -5.46
C THR A 151 -11.59 -31.12 -4.98
N ARG A 152 -11.53 -30.91 -3.66
CA ARG A 152 -11.26 -29.57 -3.09
C ARG A 152 -9.97 -28.97 -3.61
N ALA A 153 -8.94 -29.81 -3.81
CA ALA A 153 -7.66 -29.36 -4.37
C ALA A 153 -7.81 -28.85 -5.81
N ASN A 154 -8.62 -29.53 -6.63
CA ASN A 154 -8.92 -29.07 -8.00
C ASN A 154 -9.61 -27.70 -7.99
N VAL A 155 -10.59 -27.50 -7.10
CA VAL A 155 -11.30 -26.22 -6.98
C VAL A 155 -10.33 -25.13 -6.50
N ALA A 156 -9.52 -25.38 -5.47
CA ALA A 156 -8.53 -24.44 -4.97
C ALA A 156 -7.50 -24.07 -6.04
N ALA A 157 -7.00 -25.04 -6.81
CA ALA A 157 -6.07 -24.79 -7.91
C ALA A 157 -6.71 -23.96 -9.03
N ALA A 158 -7.97 -24.25 -9.41
CA ALA A 158 -8.70 -23.49 -10.40
C ALA A 158 -8.94 -22.05 -9.96
N THR A 159 -9.35 -21.84 -8.71
CA THR A 159 -9.54 -20.52 -8.13
C THR A 159 -8.24 -19.73 -8.09
N LYS A 160 -7.16 -20.34 -7.62
CA LYS A 160 -5.84 -19.72 -7.62
C LYS A 160 -5.42 -19.31 -9.04
N ARG A 161 -5.57 -20.21 -10.01
CA ARG A 161 -5.23 -19.92 -11.42
C ARG A 161 -6.04 -18.76 -12.00
N ALA A 162 -7.31 -18.64 -11.62
CA ALA A 162 -8.19 -17.59 -12.10
C ALA A 162 -7.81 -16.19 -11.57
N TYR A 163 -7.29 -16.11 -10.35
CA TYR A 163 -6.99 -14.82 -9.69
C TYR A 163 -5.50 -14.47 -9.64
N ASP A 164 -4.64 -15.45 -9.37
CA ASP A 164 -3.19 -15.25 -9.23
C ASP A 164 -2.41 -15.62 -10.50
N GLY A 165 -3.04 -16.39 -11.38
CA GLY A 165 -2.37 -17.03 -12.49
C GLY A 165 -1.57 -18.27 -12.06
N GLU A 166 -0.91 -18.90 -13.02
CA GLU A 166 -0.02 -20.07 -12.80
C GLU A 166 1.25 -19.87 -13.63
N ILE A 167 2.38 -20.20 -13.03
CA ILE A 167 3.67 -20.18 -13.72
C ILE A 167 3.69 -21.40 -14.67
N VAL A 168 3.55 -21.14 -15.97
CA VAL A 168 3.55 -22.19 -17.00
C VAL A 168 4.95 -22.51 -17.54
N GLY A 169 5.94 -21.68 -17.22
CA GLY A 169 7.33 -21.88 -17.62
C GLY A 169 8.21 -20.70 -17.27
N LEU A 170 9.51 -20.88 -17.45
CA LEU A 170 10.50 -19.82 -17.32
C LEU A 170 11.06 -19.52 -18.70
N TYR A 171 10.91 -18.26 -19.12
CA TYR A 171 11.62 -17.76 -20.29
C TYR A 171 13.01 -17.29 -19.85
N ARG A 172 14.04 -17.78 -20.51
CA ARG A 172 15.41 -17.30 -20.34
C ARG A 172 15.88 -16.76 -21.69
N ASP A 173 16.14 -15.48 -21.70
CA ASP A 173 16.87 -14.85 -22.81
C ASP A 173 18.36 -15.11 -22.54
N GLY A 174 19.00 -15.85 -23.43
CA GLY A 174 20.34 -16.38 -23.30
C GLY A 174 21.44 -15.34 -23.49
#